data_ec1dd15a1c00366e92ce0b1988ece99e
#
_entry.id   ec1dd15a1c00366e92ce0b1988ece99e
#
_cell.length_a   1.000
_cell.length_b   1.000
_cell.length_c   1.000
_cell.angle_alpha   90.00
_cell.angle_beta   90.00
_cell.angle_gamma   90.00
#
_symmetry.space_group_name_H-M   'P 1'
#
loop_
_entity.id
_entity.type
_entity.pdbx_description
1 polymer ?
#
loop_
_entity_poly.entity_id
_entity_poly.type
_entity_poly.pdbx_seq_one_letter_code
_entity_poly.pdbx_strand_id
1 'polypeptide(L)'
;MKTSYIFQLLISVCVLLGDISATAQNRSEPYETQAFSDRFRTIQTEVEGRELFPPIIELNTDEHITISFDELAEDVTYLQYSLIHCNADWRPSDLSDLEYLDGFNTNSVEEYEFSTATFAHYVHYRITLPNADVQFKVSGNYVLVVYPENEPENILLQVCFSVYENQVLVAPSVTSRTDIDYNREHQQVEVALNTNNYRVQNPYNELKISILQNSRRDKEVIINRPLRVQGNQIVFGHDRNMIFEAGNEFRRFEMVATRYAGLGVEKIYYFDPYYHVVLATSVPRAQTSYLYDKTQNGRFVIRQSGADDSNTEADYFVVHFTLDSDPIPGGKIYIDGEMTNHRYTPYNEMVYNPASGKYEKTLLLKQGSYNYQYLFLPDGGSAASAGPIEGNYYETVNEYLVKVYHRPQGVRYDKLIGIGMGYSGR
;
A
#
# COMPACT_ATOMS: atom_id res chain seq x y z
N MET A 1 -53.57 -38.59 48.24
CA MET A 1 -53.31 -38.80 46.81
C MET A 1 -53.53 -37.51 46.08
N LYS A 2 -52.43 -36.78 45.71
CA LYS A 2 -52.33 -35.85 44.62
C LYS A 2 -50.87 -35.43 44.55
N THR A 3 -50.17 -35.98 43.58
CA THR A 3 -48.79 -35.70 43.21
C THR A 3 -48.73 -34.36 42.48
N SER A 4 -47.92 -33.44 42.94
CA SER A 4 -47.64 -32.14 42.29
C SER A 4 -46.25 -32.21 41.66
N TYR A 5 -46.18 -32.10 40.35
CA TYR A 5 -44.93 -32.01 39.56
C TYR A 5 -44.42 -30.55 39.60
N ILE A 6 -43.26 -30.35 40.18
CA ILE A 6 -42.52 -29.08 40.06
C ILE A 6 -41.68 -29.18 38.81
N PHE A 7 -41.98 -28.32 37.84
CA PHE A 7 -41.19 -28.12 36.64
C PHE A 7 -40.07 -27.12 36.97
N GLN A 8 -38.86 -27.61 37.05
CA GLN A 8 -37.68 -26.72 37.11
C GLN A 8 -37.33 -26.27 35.71
N LEU A 9 -37.50 -24.99 35.47
CA LEU A 9 -37.04 -24.29 34.24
C LEU A 9 -35.56 -23.97 34.43
N LEU A 10 -34.68 -24.74 33.79
CA LEU A 10 -33.26 -24.42 33.66
C LEU A 10 -33.10 -23.38 32.51
N ILE A 11 -32.88 -22.12 32.91
CA ILE A 11 -32.46 -21.08 31.98
C ILE A 11 -30.96 -21.27 31.75
N SER A 12 -30.63 -21.82 30.57
CA SER A 12 -29.25 -21.87 30.08
C SER A 12 -28.88 -20.50 29.51
N VAL A 13 -28.10 -19.73 30.27
CA VAL A 13 -27.47 -18.51 29.80
C VAL A 13 -26.26 -18.93 28.97
N CYS A 14 -26.43 -18.99 27.65
CA CYS A 14 -25.30 -19.04 26.73
C CYS A 14 -24.59 -17.67 26.74
N VAL A 15 -23.53 -17.54 27.51
CA VAL A 15 -22.57 -16.47 27.36
C VAL A 15 -21.82 -16.74 26.04
N LEU A 16 -22.17 -16.00 25.01
CA LEU A 16 -21.35 -15.88 23.81
C LEU A 16 -20.08 -15.13 24.18
N LEU A 17 -19.08 -15.86 24.61
CA LEU A 17 -17.69 -15.40 24.57
C LEU A 17 -17.34 -15.33 23.07
N GLY A 18 -17.41 -14.14 22.51
CA GLY A 18 -16.79 -13.88 21.22
C GLY A 18 -15.29 -14.11 21.40
N ASP A 19 -14.81 -15.22 20.84
CA ASP A 19 -13.38 -15.44 20.68
C ASP A 19 -12.84 -14.32 19.78
N ILE A 20 -12.23 -13.33 20.40
CA ILE A 20 -11.27 -12.46 19.71
C ILE A 20 -10.04 -13.35 19.51
N SER A 21 -10.09 -14.15 18.47
CA SER A 21 -8.90 -14.81 17.94
C SER A 21 -7.99 -13.72 17.40
N ALA A 22 -7.04 -13.26 18.20
CA ALA A 22 -5.84 -12.62 17.69
C ALA A 22 -5.23 -13.64 16.70
N THR A 23 -5.44 -13.41 15.41
CA THR A 23 -4.84 -14.24 14.37
C THR A 23 -3.35 -13.98 14.42
N ALA A 24 -2.60 -14.87 15.12
CA ALA A 24 -1.18 -15.00 14.89
C ALA A 24 -1.01 -15.16 13.38
N GLN A 25 -0.46 -14.13 12.72
CA GLN A 25 -0.31 -14.12 11.26
C GLN A 25 0.46 -15.37 10.87
N ASN A 26 -0.15 -16.19 10.05
CA ASN A 26 0.44 -17.44 9.62
C ASN A 26 1.73 -17.08 8.87
N ARG A 27 2.91 -17.49 9.36
CA ARG A 27 4.24 -17.21 8.76
C ARG A 27 4.36 -17.62 7.28
N SER A 28 3.32 -18.22 6.73
CA SER A 28 3.22 -18.66 5.33
C SER A 28 2.73 -17.57 4.36
N GLU A 29 2.09 -16.50 4.82
CA GLU A 29 1.58 -15.43 3.95
C GLU A 29 2.58 -14.27 3.83
N PRO A 30 2.66 -13.62 2.64
CA PRO A 30 3.45 -12.42 2.45
C PRO A 30 2.94 -11.27 3.32
N TYR A 31 3.85 -10.47 3.86
CA TYR A 31 3.48 -9.25 4.57
C TYR A 31 3.02 -8.15 3.60
N GLU A 32 2.04 -7.37 4.05
CA GLU A 32 1.53 -6.19 3.34
C GLU A 32 1.33 -5.04 4.33
N THR A 33 1.42 -3.80 3.86
CA THR A 33 1.10 -2.62 4.69
C THR A 33 -0.39 -2.62 5.03
N GLN A 34 -0.71 -2.58 6.33
CA GLN A 34 -2.10 -2.55 6.81
C GLN A 34 -2.22 -2.13 8.28
N ALA A 35 -3.37 -1.58 8.63
CA ALA A 35 -3.84 -1.49 10.01
C ALA A 35 -4.80 -2.65 10.30
N PHE A 36 -4.71 -3.22 11.50
CA PHE A 36 -5.59 -4.29 11.99
C PHE A 36 -6.74 -3.76 12.84
N SER A 37 -6.69 -2.47 13.19
CA SER A 37 -7.73 -1.79 13.96
C SER A 37 -8.17 -0.54 13.20
N ASP A 38 -9.49 -0.30 13.18
CA ASP A 38 -10.09 0.90 12.57
C ASP A 38 -9.71 2.22 13.29
N ARG A 39 -9.10 2.13 14.46
CA ARG A 39 -8.56 3.32 15.17
C ARG A 39 -7.30 3.86 14.49
N PHE A 40 -6.49 2.99 13.85
CA PHE A 40 -5.25 3.37 13.20
C PHE A 40 -5.48 3.66 11.71
N ARG A 41 -5.09 4.86 11.29
CA ARG A 41 -5.37 5.38 9.94
C ARG A 41 -4.20 6.18 9.39
N THR A 42 -4.33 6.57 8.13
CA THR A 42 -3.41 7.49 7.45
C THR A 42 -1.95 7.03 7.58
N ILE A 43 -1.71 5.72 7.31
CA ILE A 43 -0.35 5.20 7.26
C ILE A 43 0.35 5.85 6.06
N GLN A 44 1.45 6.55 6.32
CA GLN A 44 2.30 7.16 5.29
C GLN A 44 3.75 6.77 5.48
N THR A 45 4.48 6.74 4.39
CA THR A 45 5.93 6.52 4.38
C THR A 45 6.59 7.61 3.54
N GLU A 46 7.60 8.26 4.09
CA GLU A 46 8.34 9.31 3.41
C GLU A 46 9.84 9.03 3.49
N VAL A 47 10.51 9.11 2.37
CA VAL A 47 11.98 9.07 2.33
C VAL A 47 12.48 10.51 2.34
N GLU A 48 13.35 10.84 3.30
CA GLU A 48 13.86 12.19 3.50
C GLU A 48 14.42 12.79 2.19
N GLY A 49 13.94 14.00 1.85
CA GLY A 49 14.34 14.71 0.64
C GLY A 49 13.82 14.13 -0.69
N ARG A 50 12.95 13.10 -0.66
CA ARG A 50 12.36 12.48 -1.84
C ARG A 50 10.84 12.34 -1.72
N GLU A 51 10.12 13.43 -1.98
CA GLU A 51 8.66 13.41 -1.97
C GLU A 51 8.07 12.35 -2.92
N LEU A 52 7.05 11.66 -2.47
CA LEU A 52 6.31 10.64 -3.24
C LEU A 52 7.19 9.51 -3.81
N PHE A 53 8.40 9.33 -3.27
CA PHE A 53 9.26 8.20 -3.63
C PHE A 53 8.76 6.92 -2.94
N PRO A 54 8.91 5.74 -3.57
CA PRO A 54 8.60 4.48 -2.90
C PRO A 54 9.37 4.32 -1.58
N PRO A 55 8.85 3.58 -0.59
CA PRO A 55 9.45 3.41 0.73
C PRO A 55 10.73 2.55 0.66
N ILE A 56 11.80 3.13 0.10
CA ILE A 56 13.08 2.44 -0.12
C ILE A 56 14.23 3.40 0.19
N ILE A 57 15.13 2.98 1.06
CA ILE A 57 16.34 3.72 1.44
C ILE A 57 17.61 2.94 1.08
N GLU A 58 18.72 3.63 0.87
CA GLU A 58 20.01 3.03 0.56
C GLU A 58 20.76 2.65 1.86
N LEU A 59 21.25 1.42 1.92
CA LEU A 59 22.00 0.87 3.05
C LEU A 59 23.34 1.60 3.24
N ASN A 60 23.70 1.89 4.48
CA ASN A 60 24.95 2.59 4.86
C ASN A 60 25.09 4.01 4.28
N THR A 61 23.99 4.71 4.11
CA THR A 61 23.95 6.15 3.79
C THR A 61 23.22 6.90 4.89
N ASP A 62 23.15 8.23 4.77
CA ASP A 62 22.38 9.10 5.67
C ASP A 62 20.90 9.21 5.27
N GLU A 63 20.40 8.29 4.44
CA GLU A 63 18.98 8.26 4.09
C GLU A 63 18.13 7.70 5.22
N HIS A 64 17.01 8.38 5.50
CA HIS A 64 16.04 7.97 6.49
C HIS A 64 14.66 7.76 5.85
N ILE A 65 13.91 6.82 6.39
CA ILE A 65 12.50 6.66 6.11
C ILE A 65 11.70 7.02 7.36
N THR A 66 10.73 7.92 7.21
CA THR A 66 9.76 8.25 8.25
C THR A 66 8.46 7.52 7.97
N ILE A 67 7.99 6.78 8.94
CA ILE A 67 6.70 6.08 8.93
C ILE A 67 5.81 6.83 9.91
N SER A 68 4.67 7.34 9.43
CA SER A 68 3.70 8.04 10.26
C SER A 68 2.31 7.42 10.14
N PHE A 69 1.53 7.56 11.20
CA PHE A 69 0.14 7.08 11.25
C PHE A 69 -0.60 7.81 12.37
N ASP A 70 -1.92 7.84 12.28
CA ASP A 70 -2.78 8.43 13.29
C ASP A 70 -3.55 7.36 14.05
N GLU A 71 -3.73 7.57 15.35
CA GLU A 71 -4.69 6.85 16.18
C GLU A 71 -5.87 7.78 16.51
N LEU A 72 -7.07 7.42 16.10
CA LEU A 72 -8.29 8.15 16.46
C LEU A 72 -8.59 7.90 17.94
N ALA A 73 -8.13 8.80 18.81
CA ALA A 73 -8.20 8.70 20.24
C ALA A 73 -8.06 10.07 20.91
N GLU A 74 -8.58 10.19 22.13
CA GLU A 74 -8.42 11.36 23.01
C GLU A 74 -7.10 11.33 23.79
N ASP A 75 -6.64 10.14 24.12
CA ASP A 75 -5.45 9.90 24.92
C ASP A 75 -4.41 9.10 24.13
N VAL A 76 -3.14 9.26 24.49
CA VAL A 76 -2.02 8.53 23.88
C VAL A 76 -2.03 7.05 24.29
N THR A 77 -1.86 6.17 23.31
CA THR A 77 -1.49 4.77 23.53
C THR A 77 0.03 4.64 23.47
N TYR A 78 0.65 4.10 24.53
CA TYR A 78 2.08 3.81 24.50
C TYR A 78 2.34 2.61 23.60
N LEU A 79 3.09 2.86 22.54
CA LEU A 79 3.35 1.90 21.48
C LEU A 79 4.81 1.47 21.45
N GLN A 80 5.02 0.22 21.04
CA GLN A 80 6.34 -0.31 20.69
C GLN A 80 6.32 -0.80 19.25
N TYR A 81 7.51 -0.88 18.67
CA TYR A 81 7.71 -1.46 17.35
C TYR A 81 8.84 -2.48 17.33
N SER A 82 8.75 -3.38 16.38
CA SER A 82 9.81 -4.30 16.00
C SER A 82 9.91 -4.40 14.47
N LEU A 83 11.03 -4.93 13.99
CA LEU A 83 11.34 -5.08 12.57
C LEU A 83 11.48 -6.55 12.23
N ILE A 84 10.96 -6.94 11.06
CA ILE A 84 11.09 -8.29 10.52
C ILE A 84 11.78 -8.18 9.16
N HIS A 85 12.89 -8.88 8.98
CA HIS A 85 13.56 -8.97 7.69
C HIS A 85 12.89 -10.03 6.81
N CYS A 86 12.59 -9.66 5.56
CA CYS A 86 11.89 -10.50 4.59
C CYS A 86 12.67 -10.71 3.30
N ASN A 87 12.41 -11.83 2.66
CA ASN A 87 12.89 -12.15 1.31
C ASN A 87 12.12 -11.36 0.23
N ALA A 88 12.48 -11.55 -1.03
CA ALA A 88 11.85 -10.89 -2.17
C ALA A 88 10.33 -11.08 -2.25
N ASP A 89 9.83 -12.21 -1.75
CA ASP A 89 8.41 -12.56 -1.70
C ASP A 89 7.69 -12.05 -0.44
N TRP A 90 8.33 -11.18 0.33
CA TRP A 90 7.82 -10.60 1.58
C TRP A 90 7.52 -11.61 2.69
N ARG A 91 8.05 -12.82 2.60
CA ARG A 91 8.05 -13.76 3.71
C ARG A 91 9.27 -13.57 4.58
N PRO A 92 9.19 -13.84 5.89
CA PRO A 92 10.34 -13.73 6.78
C PRO A 92 11.55 -14.50 6.24
N SER A 93 12.73 -13.91 6.36
CA SER A 93 13.98 -14.60 6.07
C SER A 93 14.37 -15.53 7.22
N ASP A 94 15.38 -16.38 6.97
CA ASP A 94 15.95 -17.26 8.00
C ASP A 94 17.03 -16.58 8.86
N LEU A 95 17.08 -15.24 8.85
CA LEU A 95 18.00 -14.46 9.68
C LEU A 95 17.43 -14.22 11.08
N SER A 96 18.27 -14.25 12.09
CA SER A 96 17.94 -13.76 13.43
C SER A 96 18.09 -12.23 13.50
N ASP A 97 17.44 -11.61 14.47
CA ASP A 97 17.45 -10.15 14.64
C ASP A 97 18.87 -9.56 14.66
N LEU A 98 19.79 -10.19 15.38
CA LEU A 98 21.18 -9.77 15.47
C LEU A 98 21.97 -9.85 14.16
N GLU A 99 21.45 -10.59 13.16
CA GLU A 99 22.09 -10.70 11.84
C GLU A 99 21.68 -9.58 10.91
N TYR A 100 20.48 -9.02 11.06
CA TYR A 100 19.99 -7.96 10.17
C TYR A 100 19.87 -6.58 10.84
N LEU A 101 19.91 -6.50 12.20
CA LEU A 101 19.90 -5.23 12.94
C LEU A 101 21.15 -5.10 13.82
N ASP A 102 21.56 -3.85 14.02
CA ASP A 102 22.40 -3.42 15.13
C ASP A 102 21.52 -2.62 16.09
N GLY A 103 21.50 -3.04 17.38
CA GLY A 103 20.56 -2.56 18.38
C GLY A 103 19.51 -3.60 18.78
N PHE A 104 18.55 -3.17 19.60
CA PHE A 104 17.46 -4.04 20.06
C PHE A 104 16.27 -4.01 19.11
N ASN A 105 15.61 -5.15 18.94
CA ASN A 105 14.43 -5.27 18.07
C ASN A 105 13.10 -5.09 18.84
N THR A 106 13.11 -4.28 19.89
CA THR A 106 11.92 -3.84 20.62
C THR A 106 12.19 -2.41 21.08
N ASN A 107 11.52 -1.45 20.47
CA ASN A 107 11.76 -0.03 20.68
C ASN A 107 10.44 0.69 20.92
N SER A 108 10.45 1.71 21.78
CA SER A 108 9.28 2.55 22.02
C SER A 108 9.04 3.53 20.88
N VAL A 109 7.77 3.85 20.60
CA VAL A 109 7.40 4.96 19.73
C VAL A 109 7.39 6.22 20.56
N GLU A 110 8.47 7.02 20.45
CA GLU A 110 8.67 8.20 21.31
C GLU A 110 8.08 9.47 20.72
N GLU A 111 8.03 9.57 19.38
CA GLU A 111 7.54 10.75 18.69
C GLU A 111 6.03 10.64 18.44
N TYR A 112 5.26 11.47 19.17
CA TYR A 112 3.83 11.62 18.96
C TYR A 112 3.38 13.05 19.26
N GLU A 113 2.32 13.47 18.59
CA GLU A 113 1.70 14.79 18.77
C GLU A 113 0.18 14.65 18.74
N PHE A 114 -0.52 15.43 19.58
CA PHE A 114 -1.98 15.48 19.55
C PHE A 114 -2.48 16.36 18.42
N SER A 115 -3.61 16.00 17.85
CA SER A 115 -4.29 16.85 16.89
C SER A 115 -4.71 18.17 17.51
N THR A 116 -4.65 19.25 16.72
CA THR A 116 -4.96 20.61 17.17
C THR A 116 -6.01 21.23 16.27
N ALA A 117 -7.04 21.83 16.86
CA ALA A 117 -8.12 22.51 16.16
C ALA A 117 -8.92 21.63 15.18
N THR A 118 -9.01 20.34 15.45
CA THR A 118 -9.76 19.35 14.69
C THR A 118 -11.05 18.94 15.39
N PHE A 119 -12.05 18.48 14.65
CA PHE A 119 -13.28 17.89 15.20
C PHE A 119 -13.06 16.43 15.56
N ALA A 120 -12.33 15.69 14.71
CA ALA A 120 -11.90 14.34 15.04
C ALA A 120 -10.57 14.41 15.79
N HIS A 121 -10.57 14.02 17.06
CA HIS A 121 -9.34 13.98 17.84
C HIS A 121 -8.52 12.74 17.49
N TYR A 122 -7.22 12.93 17.34
CA TYR A 122 -6.27 11.84 17.05
C TYR A 122 -4.89 12.16 17.65
N VAL A 123 -4.12 11.11 17.80
CA VAL A 123 -2.69 11.18 18.13
C VAL A 123 -1.92 10.82 16.86
N HIS A 124 -1.04 11.70 16.41
CA HIS A 124 -0.15 11.48 15.27
C HIS A 124 1.16 10.90 15.78
N TYR A 125 1.52 9.70 15.32
CA TYR A 125 2.77 9.02 15.66
C TYR A 125 3.75 9.06 14.51
N ARG A 126 5.05 9.08 14.84
CA ARG A 126 6.14 9.11 13.87
C ARG A 126 7.28 8.19 14.29
N ILE A 127 7.81 7.43 13.36
CA ILE A 127 8.95 6.53 13.54
C ILE A 127 9.92 6.78 12.39
N THR A 128 11.11 7.29 12.71
CA THR A 128 12.17 7.52 11.71
C THR A 128 13.21 6.42 11.82
N LEU A 129 13.58 5.81 10.69
CA LEU A 129 14.52 4.70 10.59
C LEU A 129 15.56 4.94 9.47
N PRO A 130 16.84 4.53 9.66
CA PRO A 130 17.41 4.07 10.91
C PRO A 130 17.47 5.19 11.96
N ASN A 131 17.65 4.85 13.25
CA ASN A 131 17.78 5.82 14.34
C ASN A 131 18.91 5.40 15.31
N ALA A 132 19.02 6.07 16.47
CA ALA A 132 20.06 5.79 17.43
C ALA A 132 19.97 4.38 18.05
N ASP A 133 18.76 3.82 18.13
CA ASP A 133 18.49 2.54 18.79
C ASP A 133 18.55 1.35 17.83
N VAL A 134 18.34 1.60 16.54
CA VAL A 134 18.24 0.55 15.52
C VAL A 134 18.90 0.98 14.20
N GLN A 135 19.85 0.17 13.72
CA GLN A 135 20.53 0.33 12.44
C GLN A 135 20.41 -0.94 11.59
N PHE A 136 20.30 -0.77 10.27
CA PHE A 136 20.25 -1.90 9.33
C PHE A 136 21.65 -2.41 9.00
N LYS A 137 21.85 -3.74 9.09
CA LYS A 137 23.12 -4.39 8.75
C LYS A 137 23.11 -5.02 7.36
N VAL A 138 21.93 -5.35 6.85
CA VAL A 138 21.76 -6.03 5.57
C VAL A 138 20.65 -5.40 4.74
N SER A 139 20.76 -5.53 3.43
CA SER A 139 19.71 -5.15 2.48
C SER A 139 18.62 -6.21 2.40
N GLY A 140 17.43 -5.81 1.98
CA GLY A 140 16.27 -6.68 1.78
C GLY A 140 14.96 -5.93 1.97
N ASN A 141 13.89 -6.67 2.13
CA ASN A 141 12.60 -6.13 2.52
C ASN A 141 12.46 -6.15 4.03
N TYR A 142 11.82 -5.15 4.59
CA TYR A 142 11.56 -5.01 6.02
C TYR A 142 10.11 -4.74 6.29
N VAL A 143 9.63 -5.25 7.40
CA VAL A 143 8.29 -4.94 7.93
C VAL A 143 8.46 -4.36 9.32
N LEU A 144 7.99 -3.14 9.49
CA LEU A 144 7.79 -2.55 10.80
C LEU A 144 6.45 -3.06 11.34
N VAL A 145 6.44 -3.59 12.55
CA VAL A 145 5.25 -4.07 13.26
C VAL A 145 5.07 -3.23 14.51
N VAL A 146 3.88 -2.65 14.70
CA VAL A 146 3.55 -1.79 15.84
C VAL A 146 2.50 -2.46 16.72
N TYR A 147 2.70 -2.43 18.01
CA TYR A 147 1.85 -3.05 19.03
C TYR A 147 1.84 -2.22 20.34
N PRO A 148 0.86 -2.39 21.24
CA PRO A 148 0.85 -1.72 22.53
C PRO A 148 2.05 -2.14 23.37
N GLU A 149 2.50 -1.25 24.25
CA GLU A 149 3.63 -1.52 25.14
C GLU A 149 3.43 -2.83 25.91
N ASN A 150 4.44 -3.72 25.86
CA ASN A 150 4.46 -5.05 26.47
C ASN A 150 3.43 -6.06 25.92
N GLU A 151 2.80 -5.79 24.76
CA GLU A 151 1.84 -6.70 24.12
C GLU A 151 2.24 -7.07 22.67
N PRO A 152 3.40 -7.69 22.42
CA PRO A 152 3.92 -7.93 21.08
C PRO A 152 3.04 -8.83 20.19
N GLU A 153 2.12 -9.59 20.80
CA GLU A 153 1.17 -10.43 20.07
C GLU A 153 -0.05 -9.64 19.55
N ASN A 154 -0.30 -8.45 20.09
CA ASN A 154 -1.43 -7.59 19.75
C ASN A 154 -1.01 -6.58 18.66
N ILE A 155 -0.80 -7.07 17.43
CA ILE A 155 -0.36 -6.23 16.32
C ILE A 155 -1.47 -5.25 15.92
N LEU A 156 -1.18 -3.96 15.96
CA LEU A 156 -2.10 -2.88 15.59
C LEU A 156 -1.97 -2.45 14.14
N LEU A 157 -0.74 -2.39 13.64
CA LEU A 157 -0.45 -2.14 12.24
C LEU A 157 0.91 -2.71 11.83
N GLN A 158 1.10 -2.85 10.53
CA GLN A 158 2.38 -3.21 9.93
C GLN A 158 2.64 -2.38 8.67
N VAL A 159 3.91 -2.06 8.43
CA VAL A 159 4.32 -1.23 7.30
C VAL A 159 5.52 -1.86 6.59
N CYS A 160 5.38 -2.06 5.29
CA CYS A 160 6.40 -2.66 4.43
C CYS A 160 7.27 -1.57 3.80
N PHE A 161 8.60 -1.72 3.89
CA PHE A 161 9.58 -0.89 3.22
C PHE A 161 10.79 -1.71 2.80
N SER A 162 11.75 -1.14 2.09
CA SER A 162 12.93 -1.87 1.63
C SER A 162 14.22 -1.09 1.92
N VAL A 163 15.31 -1.81 2.11
CA VAL A 163 16.66 -1.29 2.24
C VAL A 163 17.51 -1.90 1.14
N TYR A 164 18.16 -1.10 0.27
CA TYR A 164 18.90 -1.62 -0.87
C TYR A 164 20.39 -1.27 -0.81
N GLU A 165 21.21 -2.12 -1.45
CA GLU A 165 22.61 -1.83 -1.75
C GLU A 165 22.70 -1.32 -3.19
N ASN A 166 23.41 -0.24 -3.45
CA ASN A 166 23.56 0.34 -4.79
C ASN A 166 24.70 -0.36 -5.56
N GLN A 167 24.57 -1.67 -5.79
CA GLN A 167 25.63 -2.51 -6.37
C GLN A 167 25.50 -2.65 -7.89
N VAL A 168 24.28 -2.51 -8.44
CA VAL A 168 24.02 -2.71 -9.86
C VAL A 168 23.18 -1.54 -10.43
N LEU A 169 23.50 -1.14 -11.65
CA LEU A 169 22.67 -0.19 -12.38
C LEU A 169 21.46 -0.92 -12.95
N VAL A 170 20.26 -0.43 -12.63
CA VAL A 170 18.99 -0.98 -13.09
C VAL A 170 18.34 0.01 -14.05
N ALA A 171 18.15 -0.40 -15.29
CA ALA A 171 17.59 0.43 -16.35
C ALA A 171 16.32 -0.23 -16.93
N PRO A 172 15.13 0.02 -16.34
CA PRO A 172 13.87 -0.40 -16.91
C PRO A 172 13.51 0.46 -18.11
N SER A 173 12.93 -0.18 -19.13
CA SER A 173 12.30 0.47 -20.28
C SER A 173 10.89 -0.02 -20.44
N VAL A 174 9.96 0.87 -20.77
CA VAL A 174 8.54 0.56 -20.92
C VAL A 174 8.10 0.86 -22.35
N THR A 175 7.39 -0.07 -22.95
CA THR A 175 6.88 0.07 -24.31
C THR A 175 5.41 -0.35 -24.42
N SER A 176 4.65 0.33 -25.26
CA SER A 176 3.28 -0.04 -25.62
C SER A 176 3.23 -0.99 -26.84
N ARG A 177 4.39 -1.31 -27.42
CA ARG A 177 4.55 -2.34 -28.46
C ARG A 177 4.87 -3.65 -27.78
N THR A 178 3.84 -4.30 -27.28
CA THR A 178 3.99 -5.50 -26.46
C THR A 178 4.05 -6.76 -27.31
N ASP A 179 4.44 -7.88 -26.71
CA ASP A 179 4.45 -9.19 -27.39
C ASP A 179 3.02 -9.75 -27.64
N ILE A 180 1.96 -9.10 -27.12
CA ILE A 180 0.56 -9.54 -27.28
C ILE A 180 -0.33 -8.55 -28.03
N ASP A 181 -0.03 -7.26 -27.96
CA ASP A 181 -0.73 -6.20 -28.71
C ASP A 181 0.21 -5.05 -29.07
N TYR A 182 -0.26 -4.14 -29.92
CA TYR A 182 0.51 -3.01 -30.41
C TYR A 182 -0.28 -1.73 -30.19
N ASN A 183 0.16 -0.90 -29.23
CA ASN A 183 -0.48 0.37 -28.88
C ASN A 183 -1.98 0.22 -28.62
N ARG A 184 -2.35 -0.67 -27.71
CA ARG A 184 -3.75 -0.92 -27.33
C ARG A 184 -3.97 -0.84 -25.82
N GLU A 185 -3.93 -1.97 -25.14
CA GLU A 185 -4.40 -2.10 -23.76
C GLU A 185 -3.28 -2.40 -22.77
N HIS A 186 -2.07 -2.69 -23.26
CA HIS A 186 -0.98 -3.17 -22.41
C HIS A 186 0.29 -2.34 -22.59
N GLN A 187 1.13 -2.46 -21.57
CA GLN A 187 2.49 -1.95 -21.50
C GLN A 187 3.44 -3.08 -21.09
N GLN A 188 4.57 -3.19 -21.74
CA GLN A 188 5.58 -4.21 -21.48
C GLN A 188 6.84 -3.57 -20.91
N VAL A 189 7.37 -4.18 -19.85
CA VAL A 189 8.60 -3.77 -19.22
C VAL A 189 9.74 -4.67 -19.68
N GLU A 190 10.88 -4.07 -20.04
CA GLU A 190 12.16 -4.74 -20.18
C GLU A 190 13.13 -4.13 -19.19
N VAL A 191 14.02 -4.94 -18.62
CA VAL A 191 14.98 -4.49 -17.63
C VAL A 191 16.39 -4.87 -18.04
N ALA A 192 17.24 -3.88 -18.26
CA ALA A 192 18.66 -4.08 -18.47
C ALA A 192 19.41 -3.81 -17.15
N LEU A 193 20.19 -4.77 -16.71
CA LEU A 193 21.08 -4.62 -15.57
C LEU A 193 22.52 -4.47 -16.06
N ASN A 194 23.26 -3.57 -15.40
CA ASN A 194 24.70 -3.56 -15.50
C ASN A 194 25.29 -3.84 -14.12
N THR A 195 25.96 -4.97 -13.98
CA THR A 195 26.51 -5.40 -12.68
C THR A 195 27.83 -4.70 -12.34
N ASN A 196 28.37 -3.87 -13.25
CA ASN A 196 29.67 -3.19 -13.04
C ASN A 196 30.75 -4.17 -12.54
N ASN A 197 31.24 -3.97 -11.31
CA ASN A 197 32.20 -4.84 -10.66
C ASN A 197 31.56 -5.82 -9.68
N TYR A 198 30.25 -5.79 -9.51
CA TYR A 198 29.53 -6.71 -8.63
C TYR A 198 29.45 -8.10 -9.27
N ARG A 199 30.01 -9.10 -8.57
CA ARG A 199 30.12 -10.44 -9.11
C ARG A 199 28.87 -11.27 -8.84
N VAL A 200 28.18 -11.65 -9.90
CA VAL A 200 27.13 -12.68 -9.90
C VAL A 200 27.67 -13.92 -10.57
N GLN A 201 27.74 -15.05 -9.84
CA GLN A 201 28.35 -16.27 -10.38
C GLN A 201 27.45 -16.97 -11.38
N ASN A 202 26.17 -17.12 -11.03
CA ASN A 202 25.17 -17.76 -11.87
C ASN A 202 23.89 -16.90 -11.95
N PRO A 203 23.83 -15.91 -12.86
CA PRO A 203 22.66 -15.03 -12.98
C PRO A 203 21.32 -15.74 -13.14
N TYR A 204 21.31 -16.93 -13.75
CA TYR A 204 20.10 -17.71 -14.01
C TYR A 204 19.50 -18.36 -12.76
N ASN A 205 20.27 -18.51 -11.70
CA ASN A 205 19.84 -19.17 -10.46
C ASN A 205 19.90 -18.23 -9.25
N GLU A 206 20.71 -17.18 -9.30
CA GLU A 206 21.00 -16.31 -8.17
C GLU A 206 20.26 -14.98 -8.23
N LEU A 207 19.84 -14.54 -9.43
CA LEU A 207 19.14 -13.27 -9.61
C LEU A 207 17.64 -13.47 -9.78
N LYS A 208 16.89 -12.57 -9.21
CA LYS A 208 15.48 -12.35 -9.51
C LYS A 208 15.17 -10.84 -9.51
N ILE A 209 14.20 -10.43 -10.29
CA ILE A 209 13.68 -9.08 -10.27
C ILE A 209 12.21 -9.09 -9.83
N SER A 210 11.81 -8.09 -9.07
CA SER A 210 10.41 -7.79 -8.80
C SER A 210 10.03 -6.52 -9.55
N ILE A 211 8.85 -6.49 -10.17
CA ILE A 211 8.31 -5.34 -10.89
C ILE A 211 6.94 -5.00 -10.32
N LEU A 212 6.78 -3.76 -9.86
CA LEU A 212 5.51 -3.21 -9.39
C LEU A 212 5.06 -2.07 -10.30
N GLN A 213 3.80 -2.10 -10.73
CA GLN A 213 3.13 -0.99 -11.40
C GLN A 213 2.36 -0.16 -10.37
N ASN A 214 2.65 1.15 -10.26
CA ASN A 214 1.95 2.11 -9.39
C ASN A 214 1.84 1.61 -7.94
N SER A 215 2.89 1.00 -7.40
CA SER A 215 2.97 0.44 -6.04
C SER A 215 1.99 -0.69 -5.72
N ARG A 216 1.25 -1.22 -6.69
CA ARG A 216 0.24 -2.26 -6.51
C ARG A 216 0.86 -3.64 -6.31
N ARG A 217 0.67 -4.20 -5.11
CA ARG A 217 1.22 -5.50 -4.70
C ARG A 217 0.46 -6.68 -5.29
N ASP A 218 -0.83 -6.54 -5.56
CA ASP A 218 -1.67 -7.58 -6.15
C ASP A 218 -1.27 -7.95 -7.60
N LYS A 219 -0.54 -7.04 -8.26
CA LYS A 219 0.03 -7.25 -9.60
C LYS A 219 1.56 -7.26 -9.61
N GLU A 220 2.20 -7.38 -8.45
CA GLU A 220 3.66 -7.56 -8.38
C GLU A 220 4.06 -8.86 -9.08
N VAL A 221 5.04 -8.77 -9.96
CA VAL A 221 5.60 -9.95 -10.65
C VAL A 221 7.04 -10.17 -10.27
N ILE A 222 7.39 -11.43 -10.02
CA ILE A 222 8.78 -11.85 -9.74
C ILE A 222 9.28 -12.68 -10.90
N ILE A 223 10.32 -12.20 -11.58
CA ILE A 223 10.98 -12.88 -12.69
C ILE A 223 12.30 -13.45 -12.20
N ASN A 224 12.42 -14.76 -12.26
CA ASN A 224 13.57 -15.51 -11.72
C ASN A 224 14.65 -15.85 -12.77
N ARG A 225 14.41 -15.54 -14.05
CA ARG A 225 15.31 -15.95 -15.10
C ARG A 225 15.54 -14.84 -16.11
N PRO A 226 16.81 -14.40 -16.30
CA PRO A 226 17.12 -13.45 -17.35
C PRO A 226 16.94 -14.06 -18.74
N LEU A 227 16.57 -13.23 -19.71
CA LEU A 227 16.51 -13.56 -21.12
C LEU A 227 17.92 -13.79 -21.69
N ARG A 228 18.86 -12.93 -21.31
CA ARG A 228 20.22 -12.91 -21.85
C ARG A 228 21.23 -12.42 -20.83
N VAL A 229 22.40 -13.06 -20.84
CA VAL A 229 23.57 -12.65 -20.05
C VAL A 229 24.74 -12.47 -21.02
N GLN A 230 25.36 -11.29 -21.00
CA GLN A 230 26.50 -10.96 -21.86
C GLN A 230 27.52 -10.10 -21.09
N GLY A 231 28.54 -10.73 -20.54
CA GLY A 231 29.49 -10.06 -19.65
C GLY A 231 28.78 -9.49 -18.42
N ASN A 232 28.92 -8.18 -18.19
CA ASN A 232 28.29 -7.46 -17.09
C ASN A 232 26.85 -7.03 -17.39
N GLN A 233 26.36 -7.27 -18.60
CA GLN A 233 24.98 -6.95 -18.99
C GLN A 233 24.07 -8.16 -18.85
N ILE A 234 22.98 -7.98 -18.13
CA ILE A 234 21.95 -8.99 -17.92
C ILE A 234 20.61 -8.35 -18.29
N VAL A 235 19.84 -9.02 -19.14
CA VAL A 235 18.57 -8.50 -19.64
C VAL A 235 17.43 -9.44 -19.25
N PHE A 236 16.38 -8.87 -18.67
CA PHE A 236 15.08 -9.51 -18.48
C PHE A 236 14.09 -8.88 -19.47
N GLY A 237 13.34 -9.67 -20.18
CA GLY A 237 12.40 -9.23 -21.19
C GLY A 237 11.76 -10.39 -21.92
N HIS A 238 10.82 -10.10 -22.82
CA HIS A 238 10.06 -11.09 -23.57
C HIS A 238 9.41 -12.19 -22.71
N ASP A 239 9.04 -11.83 -21.46
CA ASP A 239 8.25 -12.67 -20.56
C ASP A 239 6.83 -12.11 -20.50
N ARG A 240 5.83 -12.96 -20.67
CA ARG A 240 4.42 -12.54 -20.62
C ARG A 240 4.01 -11.94 -19.28
N ASN A 241 4.67 -12.34 -18.19
CA ASN A 241 4.44 -11.77 -16.86
C ASN A 241 4.96 -10.33 -16.75
N MET A 242 5.80 -9.87 -17.68
CA MET A 242 6.29 -8.48 -17.74
C MET A 242 5.38 -7.58 -18.60
N ILE A 243 4.19 -8.07 -18.97
CA ILE A 243 3.16 -7.32 -19.69
C ILE A 243 2.03 -6.99 -18.71
N PHE A 244 1.78 -5.71 -18.53
CA PHE A 244 0.80 -5.18 -17.59
C PHE A 244 -0.37 -4.55 -18.34
N GLU A 245 -1.58 -4.65 -17.79
CA GLU A 245 -2.70 -3.81 -18.23
C GLU A 245 -2.31 -2.34 -18.04
N ALA A 246 -2.53 -1.52 -19.05
CA ALA A 246 -2.14 -0.12 -19.01
C ALA A 246 -3.00 0.71 -18.04
N GLY A 247 -4.24 0.28 -17.78
CA GLY A 247 -5.18 1.05 -16.96
C GLY A 247 -5.50 2.41 -17.55
N ASN A 248 -5.81 3.36 -16.70
CA ASN A 248 -6.12 4.75 -17.06
C ASN A 248 -5.50 5.69 -16.01
N GLU A 249 -5.44 6.99 -16.32
CA GLU A 249 -5.03 8.01 -15.36
C GLU A 249 -5.90 7.95 -14.09
N PHE A 250 -5.27 8.07 -12.91
CA PHE A 250 -5.98 8.06 -11.65
C PHE A 250 -6.98 9.23 -11.59
N ARG A 251 -8.11 9.02 -10.94
CA ARG A 251 -9.04 10.10 -10.58
C ARG A 251 -8.46 10.90 -9.43
N ARG A 252 -8.84 12.17 -9.32
CA ARG A 252 -8.31 13.04 -8.27
C ARG A 252 -9.46 13.79 -7.56
N PHE A 253 -9.27 14.00 -6.26
CA PHE A 253 -10.05 14.98 -5.51
C PHE A 253 -9.19 15.68 -4.46
N GLU A 254 -9.63 16.87 -4.05
CA GLU A 254 -8.95 17.67 -3.04
C GLU A 254 -9.97 18.16 -2.01
N MET A 255 -9.65 17.97 -0.72
CA MET A 255 -10.46 18.43 0.40
C MET A 255 -9.54 19.11 1.45
N VAL A 256 -8.91 20.21 1.04
CA VAL A 256 -7.91 20.92 1.85
C VAL A 256 -8.51 22.03 2.73
N ALA A 257 -9.81 22.32 2.60
CA ALA A 257 -10.51 23.32 3.37
C ALA A 257 -11.97 22.94 3.61
N THR A 258 -12.57 23.47 4.67
CA THR A 258 -14.00 23.30 5.00
C THR A 258 -14.90 24.32 4.32
N ARG A 259 -14.35 25.46 3.90
CA ARG A 259 -15.11 26.62 3.42
C ARG A 259 -15.39 26.63 1.92
N TYR A 260 -14.65 25.85 1.14
CA TYR A 260 -14.82 25.74 -0.31
C TYR A 260 -14.55 24.32 -0.80
N ALA A 261 -15.27 23.93 -1.84
CA ALA A 261 -15.08 22.68 -2.51
C ALA A 261 -13.81 22.73 -3.37
N GLY A 262 -12.93 21.74 -3.19
CA GLY A 262 -11.74 21.56 -4.01
C GLY A 262 -12.04 20.80 -5.31
N LEU A 263 -10.97 20.38 -6.00
CA LEU A 263 -11.07 19.58 -7.19
C LEU A 263 -11.88 18.29 -6.93
N GLY A 264 -12.82 17.96 -7.82
CA GLY A 264 -13.59 16.71 -7.72
C GLY A 264 -14.63 16.67 -6.60
N VAL A 265 -14.75 17.75 -5.80
CA VAL A 265 -15.71 17.86 -4.70
C VAL A 265 -16.94 18.63 -5.16
N GLU A 266 -18.13 18.04 -5.01
CA GLU A 266 -19.42 18.69 -5.31
C GLU A 266 -19.92 19.51 -4.13
N LYS A 267 -19.81 18.97 -2.90
CA LYS A 267 -20.37 19.58 -1.70
C LYS A 267 -19.58 19.22 -0.45
N ILE A 268 -19.47 20.19 0.47
CA ILE A 268 -18.97 20.00 1.84
C ILE A 268 -20.05 20.50 2.81
N TYR A 269 -20.34 19.72 3.86
CA TYR A 269 -21.26 20.12 4.92
C TYR A 269 -20.85 19.44 6.23
N TYR A 270 -21.23 20.08 7.34
CA TYR A 270 -21.02 19.52 8.67
C TYR A 270 -22.25 18.72 9.09
N PHE A 271 -22.01 17.52 9.60
CA PHE A 271 -23.00 16.68 10.29
C PHE A 271 -22.28 15.96 11.43
N ASP A 272 -22.68 16.31 12.65
CA ASP A 272 -22.01 15.84 13.86
C ASP A 272 -21.69 14.35 13.87
N PRO A 273 -20.46 13.93 14.18
CA PRO A 273 -19.30 14.73 14.62
C PRO A 273 -18.32 15.13 13.51
N TYR A 274 -18.62 14.87 12.23
CA TYR A 274 -17.66 15.06 11.13
C TYR A 274 -18.14 16.04 10.06
N TYR A 275 -17.19 16.59 9.33
CA TYR A 275 -17.47 17.13 8.02
C TYR A 275 -17.70 16.00 7.01
N HIS A 276 -18.65 16.19 6.13
CA HIS A 276 -18.98 15.30 5.03
C HIS A 276 -18.58 15.95 3.71
N VAL A 277 -17.88 15.20 2.88
CA VAL A 277 -17.44 15.59 1.54
C VAL A 277 -18.13 14.68 0.53
N VAL A 278 -18.96 15.26 -0.32
CA VAL A 278 -19.58 14.54 -1.43
C VAL A 278 -18.74 14.78 -2.67
N LEU A 279 -18.18 13.72 -3.23
CA LEU A 279 -17.44 13.81 -4.48
C LEU A 279 -18.41 13.89 -5.67
N ALA A 280 -17.97 14.53 -6.74
CA ALA A 280 -18.68 14.50 -8.01
C ALA A 280 -18.93 13.05 -8.44
N THR A 281 -20.17 12.75 -8.86
CA THR A 281 -20.54 11.40 -9.29
C THR A 281 -19.63 10.94 -10.43
N SER A 282 -18.93 9.84 -10.21
CA SER A 282 -18.07 9.18 -11.20
C SER A 282 -18.89 8.37 -12.19
N VAL A 283 -18.43 8.30 -13.44
CA VAL A 283 -18.96 7.40 -14.47
C VAL A 283 -17.82 6.47 -14.97
N PRO A 284 -18.13 5.27 -15.47
CA PRO A 284 -17.15 4.41 -16.12
C PRO A 284 -16.47 5.14 -17.30
N ARG A 285 -15.17 4.92 -17.46
CA ARG A 285 -14.34 5.49 -18.53
C ARG A 285 -13.87 4.47 -19.56
N ALA A 286 -14.19 3.19 -19.37
CA ALA A 286 -13.71 2.08 -20.20
C ALA A 286 -14.05 2.20 -21.69
N GLN A 287 -15.10 2.95 -22.03
CA GLN A 287 -15.56 3.15 -23.40
C GLN A 287 -15.42 4.60 -23.89
N THR A 288 -14.69 5.43 -23.15
CA THR A 288 -14.42 6.81 -23.55
C THR A 288 -13.08 6.91 -24.29
N SER A 289 -12.81 8.04 -24.93
CA SER A 289 -11.47 8.32 -25.41
C SER A 289 -10.52 8.59 -24.24
N TYR A 290 -9.26 8.19 -24.38
CA TYR A 290 -8.22 8.53 -23.43
C TYR A 290 -8.12 10.06 -23.25
N LEU A 291 -7.98 10.47 -21.99
CA LEU A 291 -7.72 11.85 -21.64
C LEU A 291 -6.55 11.87 -20.63
N TYR A 292 -5.47 12.50 -21.02
CA TYR A 292 -4.32 12.69 -20.13
C TYR A 292 -4.68 13.59 -18.96
N ASP A 293 -4.26 13.17 -17.75
CA ASP A 293 -4.23 14.00 -16.56
C ASP A 293 -2.90 13.82 -15.84
N LYS A 294 -2.42 14.87 -15.18
CA LYS A 294 -1.22 14.78 -14.35
C LYS A 294 -1.59 14.25 -12.96
N THR A 295 -1.28 13.01 -12.73
CA THR A 295 -1.60 12.30 -11.48
C THR A 295 -0.34 12.00 -10.65
N GLN A 296 -0.54 11.45 -9.46
CA GLN A 296 0.51 10.97 -8.55
C GLN A 296 0.50 9.43 -8.46
N ASN A 297 -0.05 8.75 -9.46
CA ASN A 297 -0.10 7.29 -9.57
C ASN A 297 -0.67 6.60 -8.31
N GLY A 298 -1.78 7.12 -7.79
CA GLY A 298 -2.50 6.54 -6.65
C GLY A 298 -2.09 7.07 -5.28
N ARG A 299 -1.08 7.92 -5.20
CA ARG A 299 -0.61 8.50 -3.93
C ARG A 299 -1.54 9.58 -3.40
N PHE A 300 -1.39 9.92 -2.13
CA PHE A 300 -2.08 11.03 -1.50
C PHE A 300 -1.12 11.89 -0.68
N VAL A 301 -1.53 13.13 -0.43
CA VAL A 301 -0.77 14.08 0.38
C VAL A 301 -1.73 14.70 1.40
N ILE A 302 -1.39 14.62 2.68
CA ILE A 302 -2.13 15.29 3.75
C ILE A 302 -1.84 16.78 3.68
N ARG A 303 -2.91 17.57 3.60
CA ARG A 303 -2.82 19.02 3.51
C ARG A 303 -4.08 19.69 4.03
N GLN A 304 -3.91 20.69 4.91
CA GLN A 304 -4.94 21.58 5.34
C GLN A 304 -4.53 23.02 4.97
N SER A 305 -5.45 23.78 4.33
CA SER A 305 -5.16 25.13 3.89
C SER A 305 -5.10 26.09 5.08
N GLY A 306 -3.92 26.62 5.33
CA GLY A 306 -3.68 27.57 6.43
C GLY A 306 -3.19 26.90 7.73
N ALA A 307 -2.91 25.58 7.73
CA ALA A 307 -2.24 24.92 8.81
C ALA A 307 -0.74 25.30 8.83
N ASP A 308 -0.20 25.38 10.03
CA ASP A 308 1.25 25.43 10.25
C ASP A 308 1.85 24.04 10.10
N ASP A 309 1.15 23.01 10.63
CA ASP A 309 1.45 21.59 10.41
C ASP A 309 0.19 20.80 10.04
N SER A 310 0.14 20.36 8.78
CA SER A 310 -0.98 19.55 8.29
C SER A 310 -1.07 18.18 8.95
N ASN A 311 0.02 17.64 9.52
CA ASN A 311 0.00 16.32 10.16
C ASN A 311 -0.86 16.32 11.43
N THR A 312 -0.92 17.44 12.14
CA THR A 312 -1.66 17.58 13.40
C THR A 312 -2.90 18.47 13.30
N GLU A 313 -2.99 19.30 12.25
CA GLU A 313 -4.12 20.24 12.09
C GLU A 313 -5.13 19.83 11.01
N ALA A 314 -4.81 18.83 10.17
CA ALA A 314 -5.77 18.31 9.19
C ALA A 314 -6.83 17.45 9.86
N ASP A 315 -8.10 17.74 9.60
CA ASP A 315 -9.24 17.03 10.20
C ASP A 315 -9.63 15.79 9.39
N TYR A 316 -10.37 14.87 9.98
CA TYR A 316 -10.93 13.69 9.32
C TYR A 316 -12.34 13.99 8.79
N PHE A 317 -12.57 13.65 7.52
CA PHE A 317 -13.83 13.86 6.82
C PHE A 317 -14.44 12.52 6.39
N VAL A 318 -15.77 12.46 6.45
CA VAL A 318 -16.54 11.36 5.84
C VAL A 318 -16.70 11.65 4.34
N VAL A 319 -15.96 10.95 3.50
CA VAL A 319 -15.93 11.15 2.06
C VAL A 319 -16.87 10.18 1.36
N HIS A 320 -17.83 10.70 0.60
CA HIS A 320 -18.84 9.95 -0.13
C HIS A 320 -18.42 9.76 -1.59
N PHE A 321 -18.21 8.51 -1.95
CA PHE A 321 -17.90 8.08 -3.32
C PHE A 321 -19.16 7.51 -3.97
N THR A 322 -19.43 7.93 -5.20
CA THR A 322 -20.54 7.45 -6.01
C THR A 322 -20.06 7.11 -7.42
N LEU A 323 -20.32 5.90 -7.87
CA LEU A 323 -20.06 5.45 -9.24
C LEU A 323 -21.40 5.11 -9.91
N ASP A 324 -21.76 5.88 -10.93
CA ASP A 324 -22.96 5.69 -11.74
C ASP A 324 -22.69 4.64 -12.82
N SER A 325 -22.98 3.40 -12.48
CA SER A 325 -22.74 2.23 -13.33
C SER A 325 -23.81 1.18 -13.03
N ASP A 326 -24.23 0.46 -14.07
CA ASP A 326 -24.98 -0.76 -13.90
C ASP A 326 -24.23 -1.81 -13.09
N PRO A 327 -24.93 -2.76 -12.42
CA PRO A 327 -24.29 -3.84 -11.68
C PRO A 327 -23.33 -4.65 -12.55
N ILE A 328 -22.08 -4.80 -12.10
CA ILE A 328 -21.08 -5.63 -12.76
C ILE A 328 -21.05 -7.00 -12.06
N PRO A 329 -21.55 -8.07 -12.70
CA PRO A 329 -21.60 -9.40 -12.09
C PRO A 329 -20.24 -10.10 -12.07
N GLY A 330 -20.10 -11.10 -11.17
CA GLY A 330 -18.92 -11.98 -11.11
C GLY A 330 -17.73 -11.42 -10.37
N GLY A 331 -17.95 -10.42 -9.51
CA GLY A 331 -16.90 -9.83 -8.67
C GLY A 331 -17.39 -8.62 -7.92
N LYS A 332 -16.43 -7.88 -7.36
CA LYS A 332 -16.66 -6.72 -6.51
C LYS A 332 -15.85 -5.52 -7.00
N ILE A 333 -16.35 -4.32 -6.72
CA ILE A 333 -15.68 -3.06 -7.04
C ILE A 333 -15.06 -2.48 -5.77
N TYR A 334 -13.83 -2.02 -5.89
CA TYR A 334 -13.08 -1.41 -4.80
C TYR A 334 -12.58 -0.02 -5.19
N ILE A 335 -12.56 0.89 -4.23
CA ILE A 335 -11.82 2.16 -4.33
C ILE A 335 -10.36 1.83 -4.02
N ASP A 336 -9.46 2.08 -4.96
CA ASP A 336 -8.04 1.79 -4.84
C ASP A 336 -7.20 3.06 -4.87
N GLY A 337 -6.13 3.04 -4.10
CA GLY A 337 -5.10 4.05 -3.96
C GLY A 337 -4.28 3.79 -2.70
N GLU A 338 -3.20 4.54 -2.52
CA GLU A 338 -2.35 4.42 -1.32
C GLU A 338 -3.13 4.66 -0.03
N MET A 339 -4.18 5.50 -0.05
CA MET A 339 -5.10 5.73 1.08
C MET A 339 -5.82 4.48 1.58
N THR A 340 -5.87 3.43 0.77
CA THR A 340 -6.41 2.10 1.12
C THR A 340 -5.32 1.04 1.20
N ASN A 341 -4.04 1.45 1.17
CA ASN A 341 -2.86 0.59 1.11
C ASN A 341 -2.92 -0.42 -0.06
N HIS A 342 -3.62 -0.08 -1.16
CA HIS A 342 -3.86 -0.95 -2.32
C HIS A 342 -4.45 -2.33 -1.94
N ARG A 343 -5.29 -2.38 -0.89
CA ARG A 343 -5.93 -3.62 -0.41
C ARG A 343 -7.41 -3.67 -0.74
N TYR A 344 -7.94 -4.88 -0.84
CA TYR A 344 -9.35 -5.14 -1.14
C TYR A 344 -10.05 -5.70 0.10
N THR A 345 -10.67 -4.81 0.86
CA THR A 345 -11.31 -5.13 2.14
C THR A 345 -12.73 -4.58 2.18
N PRO A 346 -13.58 -4.99 3.12
CA PRO A 346 -14.90 -4.39 3.30
C PRO A 346 -14.84 -2.87 3.54
N TYR A 347 -13.70 -2.33 4.00
CA TYR A 347 -13.50 -0.89 4.22
C TYR A 347 -13.65 -0.07 2.93
N ASN A 348 -13.11 -0.54 1.81
CA ASN A 348 -13.12 0.16 0.51
C ASN A 348 -13.94 -0.54 -0.59
N GLU A 349 -14.68 -1.60 -0.25
CA GLU A 349 -15.62 -2.26 -1.17
C GLU A 349 -16.82 -1.35 -1.43
N MET A 350 -17.13 -1.09 -2.70
CA MET A 350 -18.32 -0.35 -3.10
C MET A 350 -19.54 -1.24 -3.11
N VAL A 351 -20.66 -0.73 -2.60
CA VAL A 351 -21.92 -1.45 -2.52
C VAL A 351 -22.90 -0.88 -3.55
N TYR A 352 -23.51 -1.75 -4.35
CA TYR A 352 -24.56 -1.32 -5.27
C TYR A 352 -25.85 -1.04 -4.50
N ASN A 353 -26.39 0.18 -4.68
CA ASN A 353 -27.65 0.61 -4.10
C ASN A 353 -28.76 0.55 -5.16
N PRO A 354 -29.69 -0.42 -5.09
CA PRO A 354 -30.75 -0.56 -6.08
C PRO A 354 -31.72 0.63 -6.15
N ALA A 355 -31.83 1.43 -5.06
CA ALA A 355 -32.71 2.58 -5.02
C ALA A 355 -32.16 3.77 -5.81
N SER A 356 -30.85 3.99 -5.79
CA SER A 356 -30.17 5.03 -6.58
C SER A 356 -29.71 4.52 -7.95
N GLY A 357 -29.60 3.20 -8.14
CA GLY A 357 -29.04 2.58 -9.34
C GLY A 357 -27.52 2.77 -9.46
N LYS A 358 -26.81 2.95 -8.34
CA LYS A 358 -25.38 3.32 -8.32
C LYS A 358 -24.61 2.51 -7.29
N TYR A 359 -23.28 2.44 -7.47
CA TYR A 359 -22.38 1.98 -6.43
C TYR A 359 -22.02 3.14 -5.51
N GLU A 360 -22.08 2.89 -4.22
CA GLU A 360 -21.85 3.90 -3.18
C GLU A 360 -20.89 3.36 -2.12
N LYS A 361 -20.05 4.24 -1.58
CA LYS A 361 -19.16 3.97 -0.44
C LYS A 361 -18.81 5.24 0.29
N THR A 362 -18.65 5.14 1.61
CA THR A 362 -18.07 6.21 2.43
C THR A 362 -16.77 5.75 3.04
N LEU A 363 -15.75 6.62 3.03
CA LEU A 363 -14.47 6.43 3.70
C LEU A 363 -14.23 7.58 4.67
N LEU A 364 -13.63 7.30 5.82
CA LEU A 364 -13.14 8.32 6.73
C LEU A 364 -11.69 8.62 6.36
N LEU A 365 -11.43 9.81 5.79
CA LEU A 365 -10.13 10.22 5.27
C LEU A 365 -9.71 11.57 5.87
N LYS A 366 -8.41 11.74 6.11
CA LYS A 366 -7.83 13.00 6.59
C LYS A 366 -7.81 14.03 5.46
N GLN A 367 -7.89 15.32 5.78
CA GLN A 367 -7.82 16.40 4.78
C GLN A 367 -6.58 16.29 3.92
N GLY A 368 -6.73 16.46 2.59
CA GLY A 368 -5.62 16.32 1.66
C GLY A 368 -6.02 16.30 0.20
N SER A 369 -5.06 15.91 -0.63
CA SER A 369 -5.20 15.66 -2.06
C SER A 369 -4.97 14.19 -2.34
N TYR A 370 -5.89 13.57 -3.06
CA TYR A 370 -5.96 12.12 -3.22
C TYR A 370 -6.03 11.72 -4.69
N ASN A 371 -5.30 10.67 -5.03
CA ASN A 371 -5.44 9.95 -6.29
C ASN A 371 -6.09 8.60 -6.02
N TYR A 372 -7.07 8.21 -6.85
CA TYR A 372 -7.79 6.95 -6.68
C TYR A 372 -8.28 6.41 -8.02
N GLN A 373 -8.65 5.14 -8.03
CA GLN A 373 -9.30 4.49 -9.16
C GLN A 373 -10.34 3.48 -8.66
N TYR A 374 -11.22 3.03 -9.55
CA TYR A 374 -12.12 1.94 -9.27
C TYR A 374 -11.59 0.67 -9.91
N LEU A 375 -11.41 -0.38 -9.10
CA LEU A 375 -10.92 -1.67 -9.55
C LEU A 375 -12.00 -2.73 -9.39
N PHE A 376 -12.09 -3.61 -10.36
CA PHE A 376 -12.94 -4.80 -10.32
C PHE A 376 -12.09 -6.01 -9.95
N LEU A 377 -12.43 -6.66 -8.83
CA LEU A 377 -11.84 -7.91 -8.39
C LEU A 377 -12.82 -9.05 -8.70
N PRO A 378 -12.49 -9.97 -9.62
CA PRO A 378 -13.32 -11.13 -9.91
C PRO A 378 -13.48 -12.05 -8.70
N ASP A 379 -14.62 -12.74 -8.60
CA ASP A 379 -14.86 -13.71 -7.55
C ASP A 379 -13.78 -14.81 -7.57
N GLY A 380 -13.15 -15.02 -6.41
CA GLY A 380 -12.04 -15.97 -6.27
C GLY A 380 -10.71 -15.54 -6.90
N GLY A 381 -10.64 -14.33 -7.47
CA GLY A 381 -9.40 -13.73 -7.96
C GLY A 381 -8.57 -13.10 -6.84
N SER A 382 -7.26 -12.92 -7.09
CA SER A 382 -6.33 -12.24 -6.19
C SER A 382 -5.83 -10.90 -6.74
N ALA A 383 -6.00 -10.65 -8.04
CA ALA A 383 -5.58 -9.42 -8.71
C ALA A 383 -6.78 -8.71 -9.33
N ALA A 384 -6.90 -7.41 -9.05
CA ALA A 384 -7.99 -6.59 -9.56
C ALA A 384 -7.58 -5.86 -10.85
N SER A 385 -8.57 -5.62 -11.73
CA SER A 385 -8.40 -4.94 -13.02
C SER A 385 -9.10 -3.59 -13.04
N ALA A 386 -8.46 -2.59 -13.64
CA ALA A 386 -9.06 -1.30 -13.97
C ALA A 386 -9.95 -1.39 -15.23
N GLY A 387 -9.70 -2.37 -16.09
CA GLY A 387 -10.31 -2.50 -17.42
C GLY A 387 -11.83 -2.32 -17.46
N PRO A 388 -12.64 -3.02 -16.63
CA PRO A 388 -14.10 -2.92 -16.69
C PRO A 388 -14.66 -1.53 -16.40
N ILE A 389 -13.98 -0.70 -15.62
CA ILE A 389 -14.50 0.60 -15.15
C ILE A 389 -13.67 1.75 -15.71
N GLU A 390 -12.37 1.70 -15.57
CA GLU A 390 -11.47 2.78 -16.00
C GLU A 390 -11.03 2.63 -17.45
N GLY A 391 -11.04 1.42 -18.00
CA GLY A 391 -10.47 1.08 -19.29
C GLY A 391 -8.96 0.82 -19.24
N ASN A 392 -8.40 0.42 -20.36
CA ASN A 392 -6.97 0.21 -20.57
C ASN A 392 -6.52 1.01 -21.79
N TYR A 393 -5.62 1.96 -21.58
CA TYR A 393 -5.12 2.87 -22.62
C TYR A 393 -3.60 2.86 -22.60
N TYR A 394 -2.98 2.48 -23.69
CA TYR A 394 -1.52 2.37 -23.79
C TYR A 394 -0.80 3.71 -23.50
N GLU A 395 -1.50 4.83 -23.65
CA GLU A 395 -1.01 6.18 -23.39
C GLU A 395 -0.88 6.51 -21.89
N THR A 396 -1.54 5.73 -21.02
CA THR A 396 -1.54 5.97 -19.56
C THR A 396 -0.13 6.09 -19.03
N VAL A 397 0.10 7.12 -18.22
CA VAL A 397 1.40 7.33 -17.56
C VAL A 397 1.46 6.52 -16.29
N ASN A 398 2.09 5.36 -16.35
CA ASN A 398 2.33 4.48 -15.23
C ASN A 398 3.78 4.56 -14.77
N GLU A 399 3.99 4.31 -13.50
CA GLU A 399 5.27 4.15 -12.85
C GLU A 399 5.56 2.66 -12.64
N TYR A 400 6.78 2.25 -12.90
CA TYR A 400 7.24 0.87 -12.70
C TYR A 400 8.47 0.88 -11.80
N LEU A 401 8.33 0.35 -10.59
CA LEU A 401 9.44 0.10 -9.69
C LEU A 401 10.01 -1.28 -9.95
N VAL A 402 11.30 -1.36 -10.24
CA VAL A 402 12.05 -2.61 -10.38
C VAL A 402 13.00 -2.75 -9.22
N LYS A 403 12.91 -3.87 -8.51
CA LYS A 403 13.83 -4.27 -7.44
C LYS A 403 14.63 -5.49 -7.89
N VAL A 404 15.95 -5.49 -7.69
CA VAL A 404 16.85 -6.57 -8.11
C VAL A 404 17.39 -7.28 -6.88
N TYR A 405 17.06 -8.54 -6.76
CA TYR A 405 17.51 -9.40 -5.65
C TYR A 405 18.55 -10.38 -6.10
N HIS A 406 19.56 -10.60 -5.25
CA HIS A 406 20.62 -11.56 -5.43
C HIS A 406 20.73 -12.47 -4.22
N ARG A 407 20.64 -13.78 -4.45
CA ARG A 407 20.89 -14.81 -3.43
C ARG A 407 22.03 -15.72 -3.88
N PRO A 408 23.28 -15.41 -3.51
CA PRO A 408 24.41 -16.31 -3.76
C PRO A 408 24.21 -17.68 -3.10
N GLN A 409 24.83 -18.69 -3.67
CA GLN A 409 24.79 -20.02 -3.07
C GLN A 409 25.31 -20.00 -1.61
N GLY A 410 24.54 -20.57 -0.68
CA GLY A 410 24.85 -20.61 0.75
C GLY A 410 24.41 -19.40 1.56
N VAL A 411 23.88 -18.34 0.91
CA VAL A 411 23.26 -17.19 1.59
C VAL A 411 21.80 -17.50 1.90
N ARG A 412 21.34 -17.14 3.11
CA ARG A 412 20.02 -17.51 3.63
C ARG A 412 18.91 -16.48 3.33
N TYR A 413 19.23 -15.36 2.68
CA TYR A 413 18.27 -14.28 2.39
C TYR A 413 18.49 -13.68 1.00
N ASP A 414 17.50 -12.96 0.50
CA ASP A 414 17.56 -12.22 -0.75
C ASP A 414 18.14 -10.81 -0.50
N LYS A 415 19.37 -10.56 -0.95
CA LYS A 415 19.96 -9.21 -0.92
C LYS A 415 19.28 -8.32 -1.96
N LEU A 416 18.80 -7.17 -1.59
CA LEU A 416 18.31 -6.16 -2.55
C LEU A 416 19.49 -5.31 -3.03
N ILE A 417 20.00 -5.62 -4.22
CA ILE A 417 21.28 -5.07 -4.74
C ILE A 417 21.13 -3.88 -5.69
N GLY A 418 19.92 -3.52 -6.04
CA GLY A 418 19.64 -2.37 -6.89
C GLY A 418 18.17 -2.15 -7.12
N ILE A 419 17.82 -0.89 -7.44
CA ILE A 419 16.47 -0.47 -7.79
C ILE A 419 16.49 0.37 -9.05
N GLY A 420 15.39 0.39 -9.79
CA GLY A 420 15.21 1.24 -10.97
C GLY A 420 13.76 1.67 -11.13
N MET A 421 13.57 2.90 -11.61
CA MET A 421 12.25 3.46 -11.91
C MET A 421 12.08 3.57 -13.42
N GLY A 422 11.00 3.02 -13.97
CA GLY A 422 10.57 3.16 -15.34
C GLY A 422 9.23 3.90 -15.43
N TYR A 423 9.01 4.62 -16.53
CA TYR A 423 7.75 5.32 -16.76
C TYR A 423 7.28 5.03 -18.19
N SER A 424 5.97 4.81 -18.34
CA SER A 424 5.34 4.77 -19.65
C SER A 424 4.96 6.19 -20.13
N GLY A 425 4.57 6.33 -21.39
CA GLY A 425 4.03 7.59 -21.91
C GLY A 425 5.05 8.74 -22.10
N ARG A 426 6.35 8.44 -22.05
CA ARG A 426 7.43 9.42 -22.32
C ARG A 426 8.17 9.09 -23.59
#